data_b0a6a9b9f0d967721a2e361a06a7592c
#
_entry.id   b0a6a9b9f0d967721a2e361a06a7592c
#
_cell.length_a   1.000
_cell.length_b   1.000
_cell.length_c   1.000
_cell.angle_alpha   90.00
_cell.angle_beta   90.00
_cell.angle_gamma   90.00
#
_symmetry.space_group_name_H-M   'P 1'
#
loop_
_entity.id
_entity.type
_entity.pdbx_description
1 polymer ?
#
loop_
_entity_poly.entity_id
_entity_poly.type
_entity_poly.pdbx_seq_one_letter_code
_entity_poly.pdbx_strand_id
1 'polypeptide(L)'
;MRLRTRLFLVAAISVLVSTLATVLIIGASGYGTSTYETPATGALDIIRRDAPFPAMGAVAGGLAIGFACAALLAWLGARGVRTRVGEILWVTQKLSSGDLNTRLRDAQQDELGEVGRAVDEAVQRVGQQVSELTRDRARMEAILGGMVEGVLTVGAQGQVQLVNDAARRMLRLDDSAIGRRYVELIRHPDINQQLARALAGETPGGVELSLGRDLSHTLIARAAPVSASGIIAPGAGAGSNAGPGGAGSGGTGAVLVLHDITDLRRADRIRRDFVANVSHELRTPLTAIRGYVEALLDAPPKPEETRRFLEIIARHSARMERLVKDLLRLARLDAGQEALETAPCAVEALFAGVIADLTPTIEGRAQQVDVTVSPDASTVVGDPAKLHDALRNLVENASNYSPERSHIRLSSQPDRDGVRLQVADSGPGIPESDRQRVFERFYRVDKARARESGGTGLGLSIVKHLIELHGGEVEVDNRPEGGAVFSIHLPRRPGDPARGSRAS
;
A
#
# COMPACT_ATOMS: atom_id res chain seq x y z
N MET A 1 58.25 -9.39 -8.65
CA MET A 1 59.49 -10.02 -8.14
C MET A 1 59.28 -10.30 -6.67
N ARG A 2 59.39 -11.57 -6.20
CA ARG A 2 59.10 -11.99 -4.83
C ARG A 2 59.95 -11.24 -3.80
N LEU A 3 59.45 -10.90 -2.64
CA LEU A 3 60.15 -10.16 -1.58
C LEU A 3 61.49 -10.84 -1.23
N ARG A 4 61.50 -12.21 -1.18
CA ARG A 4 62.70 -13.03 -0.99
C ARG A 4 63.73 -12.78 -2.06
N THR A 5 63.35 -12.66 -3.34
CA THR A 5 64.25 -12.41 -4.46
C THR A 5 64.87 -11.02 -4.41
N ARG A 6 64.09 -10.01 -3.96
CA ARG A 6 64.59 -8.64 -3.73
C ARG A 6 65.58 -8.58 -2.57
N LEU A 7 65.29 -9.24 -1.45
CA LEU A 7 66.19 -9.31 -0.28
C LEU A 7 67.50 -10.05 -0.65
N PHE A 8 67.37 -11.18 -1.40
CA PHE A 8 68.54 -11.92 -1.87
C PHE A 8 69.38 -11.06 -2.82
N LEU A 9 68.79 -10.36 -3.74
CA LEU A 9 69.47 -9.49 -4.73
C LEU A 9 70.13 -8.30 -4.02
N VAL A 10 69.54 -7.72 -3.01
CA VAL A 10 70.11 -6.67 -2.15
C VAL A 10 71.30 -7.21 -1.38
N ALA A 11 71.27 -8.38 -0.82
CA ALA A 11 72.34 -9.02 -0.10
C ALA A 11 73.53 -9.36 -1.11
N ALA A 12 73.18 -9.93 -2.25
CA ALA A 12 74.21 -10.28 -3.31
C ALA A 12 74.89 -9.02 -3.87
N ILE A 13 74.14 -7.94 -4.14
CA ILE A 13 74.74 -6.66 -4.60
C ILE A 13 75.63 -6.06 -3.52
N SER A 14 75.18 -6.11 -2.22
CA SER A 14 76.01 -5.63 -1.12
C SER A 14 77.33 -6.35 -0.99
N VAL A 15 77.32 -7.70 -1.12
CA VAL A 15 78.56 -8.52 -1.11
C VAL A 15 79.39 -8.18 -2.32
N LEU A 16 78.84 -8.04 -3.51
CA LEU A 16 79.53 -7.70 -4.72
C LEU A 16 80.23 -6.32 -4.65
N VAL A 17 79.46 -5.31 -4.12
CA VAL A 17 80.00 -3.95 -3.93
C VAL A 17 81.13 -3.95 -2.89
N SER A 18 80.97 -4.68 -1.79
CA SER A 18 82.01 -4.82 -0.76
C SER A 18 83.32 -5.46 -1.33
N THR A 19 83.15 -6.55 -2.09
CA THR A 19 84.31 -7.21 -2.69
C THR A 19 85.01 -6.35 -3.77
N LEU A 20 84.17 -5.67 -4.60
CA LEU A 20 84.68 -4.76 -5.64
C LEU A 20 85.43 -3.56 -5.04
N ALA A 21 84.81 -2.98 -3.96
CA ALA A 21 85.47 -1.87 -3.22
C ALA A 21 86.81 -2.31 -2.61
N THR A 22 86.80 -3.51 -1.99
CA THR A 22 88.09 -4.07 -1.43
C THR A 22 89.13 -4.27 -2.47
N VAL A 23 88.79 -4.82 -3.62
CA VAL A 23 89.71 -5.04 -4.76
C VAL A 23 90.25 -3.73 -5.37
N LEU A 24 89.33 -2.71 -5.51
CA LEU A 24 89.71 -1.38 -6.02
C LEU A 24 90.64 -0.63 -5.03
N ILE A 25 90.40 -0.71 -3.74
CA ILE A 25 91.27 -0.08 -2.73
C ILE A 25 92.61 -0.78 -2.68
N ILE A 26 92.69 -2.13 -2.78
CA ILE A 26 93.92 -2.85 -2.83
C ILE A 26 94.69 -2.55 -4.15
N GLY A 27 94.01 -2.48 -5.29
CA GLY A 27 94.58 -2.10 -6.59
C GLY A 27 95.09 -0.67 -6.63
N ALA A 28 94.37 0.31 -6.00
CA ALA A 28 94.72 1.71 -5.91
C ALA A 28 95.92 1.94 -4.94
N SER A 29 96.07 1.02 -3.98
CA SER A 29 97.25 1.09 -3.04
C SER A 29 98.57 0.72 -3.67
N GLY A 30 98.65 0.60 -4.96
CA GLY A 30 99.90 0.48 -5.80
C GLY A 30 100.92 -0.46 -5.19
N TYR A 31 100.85 -1.75 -5.61
CA TYR A 31 102.04 -2.58 -5.54
C TYR A 31 103.05 -1.97 -6.51
N GLY A 32 103.91 -1.09 -5.99
CA GLY A 32 105.09 -0.64 -6.73
C GLY A 32 106.01 -1.82 -6.93
N THR A 33 106.10 -2.31 -8.21
CA THR A 33 107.16 -3.22 -8.62
C THR A 33 108.44 -2.46 -8.61
N SER A 34 109.12 -2.50 -7.47
CA SER A 34 110.55 -2.10 -7.48
C SER A 34 111.35 -3.20 -8.06
N THR A 35 111.84 -3.00 -9.35
CA THR A 35 112.88 -3.76 -9.97
C THR A 35 114.15 -3.54 -9.16
N TYR A 36 114.60 -4.53 -8.40
CA TYR A 36 115.93 -4.55 -7.82
C TYR A 36 116.90 -5.17 -8.77
N GLU A 37 117.81 -4.36 -9.30
CA GLU A 37 119.08 -4.82 -9.87
C GLU A 37 119.95 -5.42 -8.74
N THR A 38 120.39 -6.67 -8.89
CA THR A 38 121.26 -7.37 -7.98
C THR A 38 122.75 -7.00 -8.28
N PRO A 39 123.50 -6.55 -7.28
CA PRO A 39 124.91 -6.82 -7.27
C PRO A 39 125.20 -8.02 -6.37
N ALA A 40 126.04 -8.92 -6.91
CA ALA A 40 126.56 -10.05 -6.15
C ALA A 40 127.47 -9.58 -5.01
N THR A 41 127.17 -10.06 -3.84
CA THR A 41 128.12 -10.59 -2.84
C THR A 41 127.44 -10.61 -1.46
N GLY A 42 127.45 -11.79 -0.94
CA GLY A 42 127.61 -12.25 0.41
C GLY A 42 126.92 -11.50 1.59
N ALA A 43 126.18 -12.21 2.28
CA ALA A 43 125.97 -12.24 3.74
C ALA A 43 124.50 -12.24 4.09
N LEU A 44 124.18 -13.17 4.97
CA LEU A 44 122.89 -13.30 5.67
C LEU A 44 122.39 -11.95 6.21
N ASP A 45 121.30 -11.52 5.66
CA ASP A 45 120.51 -10.50 6.43
C ASP A 45 119.09 -10.92 6.55
N ILE A 46 118.68 -10.79 7.75
CA ILE A 46 117.41 -11.22 8.33
C ILE A 46 116.30 -10.62 7.56
N ILE A 47 115.38 -11.46 7.04
CA ILE A 47 114.13 -11.03 6.48
C ILE A 47 113.28 -10.38 7.61
N ARG A 48 113.39 -9.03 7.68
CA ARG A 48 112.47 -8.25 8.38
C ARG A 48 111.17 -8.13 7.55
N ARG A 49 110.29 -9.05 7.77
CA ARG A 49 108.92 -8.94 7.22
C ARG A 49 108.25 -7.72 7.84
N ASP A 50 108.37 -6.61 7.22
CA ASP A 50 107.41 -5.51 7.50
C ASP A 50 106.03 -5.91 6.94
N ALA A 51 105.16 -6.33 7.84
CA ALA A 51 103.81 -6.63 7.43
C ALA A 51 103.15 -5.34 6.88
N PRO A 52 102.52 -5.39 5.73
CA PRO A 52 102.00 -4.20 5.07
C PRO A 52 100.78 -3.71 5.85
N PHE A 53 101.05 -2.83 6.88
CA PHE A 53 99.98 -2.09 7.61
C PHE A 53 99.00 -1.37 6.64
N PRO A 54 99.36 -0.90 5.45
CA PRO A 54 98.40 -0.28 4.55
C PRO A 54 97.37 -1.25 4.00
N ALA A 55 97.67 -2.55 3.89
CA ALA A 55 96.68 -3.54 3.41
C ALA A 55 95.54 -3.79 4.41
N MET A 56 95.81 -3.73 5.70
CA MET A 56 94.75 -3.86 6.71
C MET A 56 93.78 -2.67 6.69
N GLY A 57 94.29 -1.46 6.46
CA GLY A 57 93.48 -0.25 6.31
C GLY A 57 92.58 -0.31 5.08
N ALA A 58 93.11 -0.84 3.97
CA ALA A 58 92.29 -1.00 2.76
C ALA A 58 91.18 -2.05 2.88
N VAL A 59 91.50 -3.17 3.53
CA VAL A 59 90.44 -4.18 3.87
C VAL A 59 89.40 -3.63 4.85
N ALA A 60 89.79 -2.94 5.89
CA ALA A 60 88.88 -2.32 6.81
C ALA A 60 87.99 -1.23 6.17
N GLY A 61 88.52 -0.40 5.28
CA GLY A 61 87.80 0.58 4.46
C GLY A 61 86.76 -0.04 3.54
N GLY A 62 87.15 -1.11 2.84
CA GLY A 62 86.27 -1.88 1.97
C GLY A 62 85.12 -2.51 2.70
N LEU A 63 85.37 -3.11 3.87
CA LEU A 63 84.31 -3.67 4.74
C LEU A 63 83.39 -2.61 5.24
N ALA A 64 83.90 -1.42 5.69
CA ALA A 64 83.07 -0.32 6.20
C ALA A 64 82.12 0.21 5.10
N ILE A 65 82.61 0.39 3.83
CA ILE A 65 81.78 0.80 2.70
C ILE A 65 80.72 -0.27 2.39
N GLY A 66 81.10 -1.56 2.40
CA GLY A 66 80.17 -2.65 2.21
C GLY A 66 79.07 -2.71 3.25
N PHE A 67 79.42 -2.54 4.52
CA PHE A 67 78.45 -2.46 5.61
C PHE A 67 77.50 -1.23 5.49
N ALA A 68 78.05 -0.06 5.10
CA ALA A 68 77.29 1.15 4.91
C ALA A 68 76.27 0.98 3.75
N CYS A 69 76.72 0.39 2.62
CA CYS A 69 75.84 0.07 1.49
C CYS A 69 74.78 -0.96 1.85
N ALA A 70 75.16 -2.02 2.59
CA ALA A 70 74.16 -3.03 3.05
C ALA A 70 73.14 -2.43 4.02
N ALA A 71 73.57 -1.58 4.96
CA ALA A 71 72.69 -0.89 5.89
C ALA A 71 71.73 0.07 5.18
N LEU A 72 72.23 0.81 4.16
CA LEU A 72 71.40 1.71 3.35
C LEU A 72 70.37 0.94 2.54
N LEU A 73 70.76 -0.17 1.87
CA LEU A 73 69.83 -0.98 1.12
C LEU A 73 68.80 -1.68 2.01
N ALA A 74 69.20 -2.19 3.17
CA ALA A 74 68.29 -2.75 4.19
C ALA A 74 67.31 -1.71 4.70
N TRP A 75 67.78 -0.49 4.95
CA TRP A 75 66.93 0.64 5.42
C TRP A 75 65.92 1.06 4.36
N LEU A 76 66.32 1.15 3.07
CA LEU A 76 65.43 1.44 1.95
C LEU A 76 64.40 0.33 1.76
N GLY A 77 64.78 -0.93 1.86
CA GLY A 77 63.88 -2.08 1.80
C GLY A 77 62.88 -2.10 2.94
N ALA A 78 63.37 -1.91 4.18
CA ALA A 78 62.51 -1.84 5.36
C ALA A 78 61.50 -0.68 5.34
N ARG A 79 61.93 0.49 4.79
CA ARG A 79 61.06 1.65 4.62
C ARG A 79 59.90 1.33 3.64
N GLY A 80 60.19 0.66 2.51
CA GLY A 80 59.16 0.26 1.54
C GLY A 80 58.14 -0.71 2.13
N VAL A 81 58.61 -1.71 2.90
CA VAL A 81 57.71 -2.68 3.58
C VAL A 81 56.85 -1.99 4.65
N ARG A 82 57.44 -1.10 5.47
CA ARG A 82 56.73 -0.38 6.53
C ARG A 82 55.60 0.48 5.96
N THR A 83 55.81 1.21 4.87
CA THR A 83 54.81 2.05 4.23
C THR A 83 53.61 1.23 3.79
N ARG A 84 53.82 0.08 3.14
CA ARG A 84 52.78 -0.81 2.61
C ARG A 84 52.00 -1.53 3.71
N VAL A 85 52.68 -2.05 4.72
CA VAL A 85 52.03 -2.65 5.88
C VAL A 85 51.18 -1.59 6.57
N GLY A 86 51.64 -0.32 6.66
CA GLY A 86 50.87 0.79 7.15
C GLY A 86 49.60 1.08 6.37
N GLU A 87 49.64 0.99 5.02
CA GLU A 87 48.45 1.15 4.17
C GLU A 87 47.45 0.03 4.37
N ILE A 88 47.89 -1.23 4.45
CA ILE A 88 47.01 -2.38 4.76
C ILE A 88 46.35 -2.21 6.13
N LEU A 89 47.11 -1.85 7.16
CA LEU A 89 46.58 -1.60 8.50
C LEU A 89 45.60 -0.42 8.52
N TRP A 90 45.86 0.66 7.81
CA TRP A 90 44.98 1.80 7.71
C TRP A 90 43.64 1.45 7.06
N VAL A 91 43.66 0.66 5.93
CA VAL A 91 42.45 0.18 5.30
C VAL A 91 41.66 -0.74 6.25
N THR A 92 42.34 -1.68 6.93
CA THR A 92 41.69 -2.57 7.91
C THR A 92 41.08 -1.80 9.07
N GLN A 93 41.71 -0.72 9.52
CA GLN A 93 41.17 0.14 10.60
C GLN A 93 39.97 0.97 10.13
N LYS A 94 39.98 1.44 8.88
CA LYS A 94 38.83 2.08 8.25
C LYS A 94 37.64 1.14 8.08
N LEU A 95 37.90 -0.12 7.72
CA LEU A 95 36.90 -1.18 7.66
C LEU A 95 36.20 -1.38 9.03
N SER A 96 36.99 -1.44 10.10
CA SER A 96 36.43 -1.59 11.45
C SER A 96 35.56 -0.37 11.89
N SER A 97 35.76 0.79 11.27
CA SER A 97 34.92 1.99 11.48
C SER A 97 33.71 2.06 10.52
N GLY A 98 33.49 1.04 9.64
CA GLY A 98 32.34 0.94 8.75
C GLY A 98 32.52 1.55 7.36
N ASP A 99 33.72 2.04 7.00
CA ASP A 99 34.00 2.56 5.65
C ASP A 99 34.38 1.41 4.70
N LEU A 100 33.39 0.91 3.95
CA LEU A 100 33.53 -0.18 2.98
C LEU A 100 33.94 0.29 1.56
N ASN A 101 34.11 1.62 1.37
CA ASN A 101 34.43 2.17 0.04
C ASN A 101 35.93 2.39 -0.16
N THR A 102 36.73 2.25 0.89
CA THR A 102 38.18 2.44 0.80
C THR A 102 38.85 1.24 0.14
N ARG A 103 39.71 1.46 -0.87
CA ARG A 103 40.43 0.42 -1.62
C ARG A 103 41.93 0.54 -1.46
N LEU A 104 42.61 -0.59 -1.39
CA LEU A 104 44.05 -0.69 -1.49
C LEU A 104 44.51 -0.51 -2.95
N ARG A 105 45.34 0.51 -3.24
CA ARG A 105 45.89 0.78 -4.56
C ARG A 105 47.28 0.10 -4.79
N ASP A 106 47.49 -1.07 -4.17
CA ASP A 106 48.77 -1.76 -4.38
C ASP A 106 48.75 -2.61 -5.68
N ALA A 107 49.42 -2.10 -6.71
CA ALA A 107 49.51 -2.73 -8.01
C ALA A 107 50.72 -3.69 -8.14
N GLN A 108 51.52 -3.92 -7.07
CA GLN A 108 52.72 -4.75 -7.20
C GLN A 108 52.40 -6.25 -7.05
N GLN A 109 53.15 -7.05 -7.88
CA GLN A 109 53.00 -8.51 -7.92
C GLN A 109 54.02 -9.18 -6.97
N ASP A 110 53.95 -8.86 -5.68
CA ASP A 110 54.73 -9.50 -4.63
C ASP A 110 53.83 -10.08 -3.53
N GLU A 111 54.41 -10.71 -2.53
CA GLU A 111 53.67 -11.38 -1.45
C GLU A 111 52.79 -10.41 -0.64
N LEU A 112 53.22 -9.15 -0.49
CA LEU A 112 52.43 -8.09 0.17
C LEU A 112 51.27 -7.63 -0.70
N GLY A 113 51.46 -7.55 -2.03
CA GLY A 113 50.39 -7.26 -2.98
C GLY A 113 49.34 -8.38 -3.04
N GLU A 114 49.73 -9.64 -2.81
CA GLU A 114 48.79 -10.76 -2.69
C GLU A 114 47.91 -10.63 -1.45
N VAL A 115 48.50 -10.28 -0.30
CA VAL A 115 47.75 -9.97 0.92
C VAL A 115 46.83 -8.78 0.71
N GLY A 116 47.29 -7.72 0.06
CA GLY A 116 46.48 -6.54 -0.26
C GLY A 116 45.25 -6.89 -1.11
N ARG A 117 45.45 -7.72 -2.15
CA ARG A 117 44.31 -8.18 -2.99
C ARG A 117 43.30 -9.05 -2.20
N ALA A 118 43.79 -9.96 -1.36
CA ALA A 118 42.95 -10.80 -0.53
C ALA A 118 42.08 -9.96 0.46
N VAL A 119 42.67 -8.91 1.02
CA VAL A 119 41.93 -7.95 1.89
C VAL A 119 40.92 -7.19 1.06
N ASP A 120 41.26 -6.69 -0.12
CA ASP A 120 40.37 -5.94 -1.00
C ASP A 120 39.15 -6.81 -1.45
N GLU A 121 39.40 -8.08 -1.80
CA GLU A 121 38.33 -9.04 -2.11
C GLU A 121 37.39 -9.29 -0.91
N ALA A 122 37.97 -9.45 0.29
CA ALA A 122 37.16 -9.66 1.50
C ALA A 122 36.29 -8.43 1.78
N VAL A 123 36.84 -7.22 1.64
CA VAL A 123 36.09 -5.96 1.78
C VAL A 123 34.95 -5.88 0.78
N GLN A 124 35.22 -6.19 -0.48
CA GLN A 124 34.19 -6.16 -1.52
C GLN A 124 33.07 -7.15 -1.25
N ARG A 125 33.37 -8.38 -0.81
CA ARG A 125 32.35 -9.39 -0.44
C ARG A 125 31.49 -8.91 0.72
N VAL A 126 32.09 -8.39 1.79
CA VAL A 126 31.35 -7.85 2.95
C VAL A 126 30.50 -6.65 2.51
N GLY A 127 31.05 -5.72 1.72
CA GLY A 127 30.32 -4.57 1.19
C GLY A 127 29.12 -4.96 0.34
N GLN A 128 29.29 -5.98 -0.53
CA GLN A 128 28.19 -6.53 -1.32
C GLN A 128 27.11 -7.16 -0.44
N GLN A 129 27.47 -7.99 0.54
CA GLN A 129 26.53 -8.60 1.47
C GLN A 129 25.76 -7.58 2.29
N VAL A 130 26.42 -6.54 2.83
CA VAL A 130 25.75 -5.46 3.57
C VAL A 130 24.80 -4.68 2.66
N SER A 131 25.22 -4.38 1.43
CA SER A 131 24.38 -3.68 0.45
C SER A 131 23.15 -4.51 0.06
N GLU A 132 23.32 -5.82 -0.12
CA GLU A 132 22.24 -6.75 -0.45
C GLU A 132 21.24 -6.85 0.72
N LEU A 133 21.73 -7.07 1.94
CA LEU A 133 20.88 -7.10 3.15
C LEU A 133 20.11 -5.79 3.35
N THR A 134 20.78 -4.65 3.12
CA THR A 134 20.13 -3.33 3.26
C THR A 134 19.05 -3.14 2.18
N ARG A 135 19.31 -3.58 0.95
CA ARG A 135 18.34 -3.53 -0.15
C ARG A 135 17.15 -4.45 0.10
N ASP A 136 17.40 -5.67 0.57
CA ASP A 136 16.36 -6.64 0.90
C ASP A 136 15.48 -6.13 2.03
N ARG A 137 16.09 -5.55 3.08
CA ARG A 137 15.36 -4.91 4.17
C ARG A 137 14.48 -3.76 3.68
N ALA A 138 15.04 -2.84 2.90
CA ALA A 138 14.28 -1.72 2.34
C ALA A 138 13.14 -2.20 1.43
N ARG A 139 13.37 -3.26 0.64
CA ARG A 139 12.34 -3.89 -0.18
C ARG A 139 11.22 -4.48 0.66
N MET A 140 11.56 -5.18 1.76
CA MET A 140 10.58 -5.76 2.66
C MET A 140 9.77 -4.69 3.40
N GLU A 141 10.42 -3.62 3.87
CA GLU A 141 9.76 -2.46 4.47
C GLU A 141 8.79 -1.77 3.49
N ALA A 142 9.20 -1.60 2.23
CA ALA A 142 8.34 -1.03 1.18
C ALA A 142 7.12 -1.94 0.87
N ILE A 143 7.31 -3.25 0.81
CA ILE A 143 6.21 -4.21 0.60
C ILE A 143 5.23 -4.14 1.79
N LEU A 144 5.72 -4.24 3.01
CA LEU A 144 4.88 -4.21 4.21
C LEU A 144 4.15 -2.87 4.39
N GLY A 145 4.79 -1.74 4.04
CA GLY A 145 4.17 -0.42 4.09
C GLY A 145 3.10 -0.21 3.01
N GLY A 146 3.26 -0.83 1.83
CA GLY A 146 2.30 -0.76 0.72
C GLY A 146 1.14 -1.77 0.82
N MET A 147 1.17 -2.71 1.76
CA MET A 147 0.10 -3.70 1.92
C MET A 147 -1.16 -3.06 2.51
N VAL A 148 -2.32 -3.43 1.94
CA VAL A 148 -3.64 -3.08 2.47
C VAL A 148 -3.96 -3.93 3.71
N GLU A 149 -3.43 -5.16 3.76
CA GLU A 149 -3.60 -6.07 4.88
C GLU A 149 -2.77 -5.64 6.08
N GLY A 150 -3.36 -5.71 7.27
CA GLY A 150 -2.67 -5.49 8.53
C GLY A 150 -1.80 -6.69 8.88
N VAL A 151 -0.50 -6.47 9.09
CA VAL A 151 0.44 -7.52 9.51
C VAL A 151 1.07 -7.14 10.84
N LEU A 152 1.01 -8.05 11.80
CA LEU A 152 1.63 -7.92 13.12
C LEU A 152 2.37 -9.21 13.45
N THR A 153 3.63 -9.12 13.89
CA THR A 153 4.39 -10.27 14.36
C THR A 153 4.66 -10.19 15.85
N VAL A 154 4.57 -11.33 16.50
CA VAL A 154 4.76 -11.48 17.93
C VAL A 154 5.86 -12.50 18.18
N GLY A 155 6.82 -12.15 19.02
CA GLY A 155 7.87 -13.07 19.45
C GLY A 155 7.36 -14.13 20.41
N ALA A 156 8.18 -15.16 20.69
CA ALA A 156 7.84 -16.29 21.56
C ALA A 156 7.39 -15.91 22.98
N GLN A 157 7.80 -14.74 23.47
CA GLN A 157 7.41 -14.25 24.82
C GLN A 157 6.19 -13.32 24.75
N GLY A 158 5.55 -13.18 23.58
CA GLY A 158 4.36 -12.36 23.40
C GLY A 158 4.61 -10.88 23.17
N GLN A 159 5.88 -10.45 22.90
CA GLN A 159 6.16 -9.05 22.52
C GLN A 159 5.91 -8.84 21.02
N VAL A 160 5.35 -7.70 20.70
CA VAL A 160 5.18 -7.25 19.32
C VAL A 160 6.56 -6.89 18.74
N GLN A 161 6.92 -7.52 17.63
CA GLN A 161 8.20 -7.31 16.95
C GLN A 161 8.07 -6.43 15.71
N LEU A 162 6.95 -6.55 15.00
CA LEU A 162 6.68 -5.81 13.79
C LEU A 162 5.18 -5.49 13.71
N VAL A 163 4.89 -4.29 13.24
CA VAL A 163 3.52 -3.83 12.92
C VAL A 163 3.63 -2.98 11.66
N ASN A 164 2.91 -3.33 10.61
CA ASN A 164 2.83 -2.47 9.42
C ASN A 164 1.78 -1.36 9.60
N ASP A 165 1.79 -0.37 8.71
CA ASP A 165 0.90 0.79 8.80
C ASP A 165 -0.59 0.42 8.73
N ALA A 166 -0.95 -0.60 7.96
CA ALA A 166 -2.33 -1.08 7.89
C ALA A 166 -2.80 -1.64 9.24
N ALA A 167 -1.99 -2.50 9.90
CA ALA A 167 -2.32 -3.02 11.22
C ALA A 167 -2.40 -1.92 12.28
N ARG A 168 -1.54 -0.89 12.22
CA ARG A 168 -1.60 0.28 13.12
C ARG A 168 -2.95 1.00 12.99
N ARG A 169 -3.39 1.26 11.77
CA ARG A 169 -4.70 1.91 11.52
C ARG A 169 -5.86 1.05 11.97
N MET A 170 -5.88 -0.25 11.60
CA MET A 170 -6.98 -1.18 11.93
C MET A 170 -7.13 -1.39 13.44
N LEU A 171 -6.01 -1.58 14.15
CA LEU A 171 -6.01 -1.85 15.60
C LEU A 171 -5.85 -0.59 16.45
N ARG A 172 -5.69 0.60 15.82
CA ARG A 172 -5.44 1.90 16.48
C ARG A 172 -4.23 1.86 17.42
N LEU A 173 -3.13 1.27 16.94
CA LEU A 173 -1.89 1.17 17.69
C LEU A 173 -1.01 2.39 17.43
N ASP A 174 -0.32 2.84 18.48
CA ASP A 174 0.69 3.90 18.40
C ASP A 174 2.08 3.34 18.02
N ASP A 175 3.05 4.24 17.82
CA ASP A 175 4.42 3.88 17.48
C ASP A 175 5.16 3.17 18.61
N SER A 176 4.68 3.27 19.85
CA SER A 176 5.24 2.60 21.02
C SER A 176 4.84 1.15 21.16
N ALA A 177 4.08 0.59 20.20
CA ALA A 177 3.59 -0.78 20.25
C ALA A 177 4.71 -1.84 20.18
N ILE A 178 5.83 -1.54 19.49
CA ILE A 178 6.95 -2.47 19.36
C ILE A 178 7.61 -2.71 20.71
N GLY A 179 7.87 -3.98 21.04
CA GLY A 179 8.46 -4.42 22.30
C GLY A 179 7.46 -4.63 23.44
N ARG A 180 6.22 -4.12 23.33
CA ARG A 180 5.17 -4.35 24.34
C ARG A 180 4.45 -5.67 24.11
N ARG A 181 3.77 -6.17 25.13
CA ARG A 181 3.01 -7.42 25.04
C ARG A 181 1.72 -7.20 24.27
N TYR A 182 1.42 -8.10 23.32
CA TYR A 182 0.22 -7.99 22.47
C TYR A 182 -1.08 -7.94 23.28
N VAL A 183 -1.17 -8.64 24.42
CA VAL A 183 -2.36 -8.65 25.30
C VAL A 183 -2.66 -7.30 25.96
N GLU A 184 -1.65 -6.42 26.10
CA GLU A 184 -1.82 -5.06 26.63
C GLU A 184 -2.31 -4.08 25.57
N LEU A 185 -1.93 -4.33 24.31
CA LEU A 185 -2.19 -3.47 23.17
C LEU A 185 -3.53 -3.80 22.52
N ILE A 186 -3.82 -5.09 22.34
CA ILE A 186 -4.98 -5.57 21.59
C ILE A 186 -6.03 -6.05 22.60
N ARG A 187 -7.10 -5.27 22.78
CA ARG A 187 -8.16 -5.60 23.74
C ARG A 187 -9.31 -6.44 23.15
N HIS A 188 -9.05 -7.15 22.05
CA HIS A 188 -10.06 -8.00 21.42
C HIS A 188 -9.82 -9.46 21.78
N PRO A 189 -10.79 -10.15 22.42
CA PRO A 189 -10.61 -11.51 22.93
C PRO A 189 -10.28 -12.50 21.82
N ASP A 190 -10.94 -12.43 20.67
CA ASP A 190 -10.75 -13.38 19.57
C ASP A 190 -9.35 -13.23 18.95
N ILE A 191 -8.81 -12.01 18.82
CA ILE A 191 -7.44 -11.80 18.33
C ILE A 191 -6.44 -12.36 19.33
N ASN A 192 -6.66 -12.13 20.62
CA ASN A 192 -5.80 -12.67 21.66
C ASN A 192 -5.81 -14.20 21.69
N GLN A 193 -6.96 -14.81 21.50
CA GLN A 193 -7.09 -16.27 21.39
C GLN A 193 -6.38 -16.82 20.15
N GLN A 194 -6.52 -16.15 18.99
CA GLN A 194 -5.83 -16.52 17.75
C GLN A 194 -4.31 -16.48 17.93
N LEU A 195 -3.77 -15.41 18.52
CA LEU A 195 -2.34 -15.27 18.78
C LEU A 195 -1.84 -16.28 19.80
N ALA A 196 -2.59 -16.53 20.89
CA ALA A 196 -2.22 -17.51 21.90
C ALA A 196 -2.12 -18.93 21.31
N ARG A 197 -3.07 -19.34 20.46
CA ARG A 197 -3.03 -20.63 19.76
C ARG A 197 -1.88 -20.73 18.78
N ALA A 198 -1.60 -19.65 18.03
CA ALA A 198 -0.46 -19.62 17.12
C ALA A 198 0.88 -19.69 17.86
N LEU A 199 1.02 -19.02 18.99
CA LEU A 199 2.21 -19.12 19.86
C LEU A 199 2.39 -20.54 20.47
N ALA A 200 1.28 -21.27 20.65
CA ALA A 200 1.30 -22.69 21.06
C ALA A 200 1.65 -23.64 19.89
N GLY A 201 1.91 -23.12 18.68
CA GLY A 201 2.26 -23.91 17.49
C GLY A 201 1.05 -24.39 16.68
N GLU A 202 -0.16 -23.96 17.00
CA GLU A 202 -1.36 -24.29 16.25
C GLU A 202 -1.54 -23.31 15.06
N THR A 203 -2.22 -23.78 14.01
CA THR A 203 -2.67 -22.92 12.92
C THR A 203 -4.18 -22.75 12.99
N PRO A 204 -4.70 -21.79 13.79
CA PRO A 204 -6.12 -21.61 13.94
C PRO A 204 -6.76 -21.11 12.64
N GLY A 205 -8.01 -21.52 12.39
CA GLY A 205 -8.81 -20.97 11.28
C GLY A 205 -9.04 -19.47 11.45
N GLY A 206 -9.26 -18.76 10.35
CA GLY A 206 -9.58 -17.32 10.40
C GLY A 206 -10.86 -17.06 11.18
N VAL A 207 -10.88 -15.98 11.96
CA VAL A 207 -12.04 -15.52 12.71
C VAL A 207 -12.48 -14.16 12.18
N GLU A 208 -13.79 -14.01 11.97
CA GLU A 208 -14.41 -12.74 11.60
C GLU A 208 -14.75 -11.97 12.89
N LEU A 209 -14.36 -10.70 12.93
CA LEU A 209 -14.58 -9.84 14.09
C LEU A 209 -14.98 -8.44 13.65
N SER A 210 -15.76 -7.78 14.48
CA SER A 210 -16.19 -6.41 14.25
C SER A 210 -15.49 -5.47 15.22
N LEU A 211 -14.80 -4.47 14.70
CA LEU A 211 -14.08 -3.47 15.47
C LEU A 211 -14.80 -2.12 15.43
N GLY A 212 -14.75 -1.40 16.55
CA GLY A 212 -15.35 -0.07 16.70
C GLY A 212 -16.61 -0.07 17.55
N ARG A 213 -16.94 1.10 18.15
CA ARG A 213 -18.16 1.28 18.98
C ARG A 213 -19.44 1.08 18.16
N ASP A 214 -19.38 1.35 16.85
CA ASP A 214 -20.54 1.26 15.94
C ASP A 214 -20.49 0.02 15.05
N LEU A 215 -19.61 -0.97 15.34
CA LEU A 215 -19.40 -2.16 14.50
C LEU A 215 -19.08 -1.81 13.02
N SER A 216 -18.47 -0.65 12.81
CA SER A 216 -18.28 -0.05 11.49
C SER A 216 -17.25 -0.78 10.63
N HIS A 217 -16.32 -1.50 11.26
CA HIS A 217 -15.27 -2.24 10.55
C HIS A 217 -15.40 -3.74 10.83
N THR A 218 -15.46 -4.53 9.76
CA THR A 218 -15.45 -5.99 9.83
C THR A 218 -14.13 -6.51 9.29
N LEU A 219 -13.37 -7.21 10.14
CA LEU A 219 -12.06 -7.76 9.78
C LEU A 219 -12.10 -9.29 9.84
N ILE A 220 -11.25 -9.94 9.04
CA ILE A 220 -10.85 -11.33 9.24
C ILE A 220 -9.45 -11.34 9.85
N ALA A 221 -9.32 -11.95 11.03
CA ALA A 221 -8.04 -12.16 11.67
C ALA A 221 -7.58 -13.62 11.49
N ARG A 222 -6.35 -13.81 11.03
CA ARG A 222 -5.68 -15.11 10.93
C ARG A 222 -4.35 -15.05 11.62
N ALA A 223 -4.07 -16.00 12.50
CA ALA A 223 -2.77 -16.15 13.11
C ALA A 223 -2.11 -17.45 12.65
N ALA A 224 -0.79 -17.43 12.51
CA ALA A 224 0.00 -18.61 12.18
C ALA A 224 1.32 -18.60 12.96
N PRO A 225 1.84 -19.78 13.36
CA PRO A 225 3.13 -19.89 14.01
C PRO A 225 4.28 -19.56 13.05
N VAL A 226 5.31 -18.89 13.58
CA VAL A 226 6.55 -18.57 12.85
C VAL A 226 7.73 -19.19 13.58
N SER A 227 8.47 -20.07 12.93
CA SER A 227 9.68 -20.67 13.48
C SER A 227 10.79 -19.62 13.63
N ALA A 228 11.65 -19.74 14.64
CA ALA A 228 12.76 -18.84 14.93
C ALA A 228 13.78 -18.69 13.79
N SER A 229 13.74 -19.56 12.77
CA SER A 229 14.56 -19.49 11.54
C SER A 229 13.95 -18.64 10.43
N GLY A 230 12.87 -17.89 10.66
CA GLY A 230 12.37 -16.88 9.73
C GLY A 230 11.71 -17.38 8.45
N ILE A 231 11.42 -18.66 8.31
CA ILE A 231 10.76 -19.23 7.13
C ILE A 231 9.30 -19.53 7.51
N ILE A 232 8.37 -18.78 6.94
CA ILE A 232 6.97 -19.15 6.87
C ILE A 232 6.92 -20.44 6.02
N ALA A 233 6.63 -21.59 6.64
CA ALA A 233 6.41 -22.81 5.90
C ALA A 233 5.05 -22.72 5.17
N PRO A 234 5.00 -22.56 3.84
CA PRO A 234 3.75 -22.63 3.11
C PRO A 234 3.34 -24.10 3.00
N GLY A 235 2.23 -24.48 3.66
CA GLY A 235 1.53 -25.71 3.35
C GLY A 235 2.05 -26.97 4.03
N ALA A 236 2.04 -27.05 5.36
CA ALA A 236 1.96 -28.32 6.03
C ALA A 236 0.51 -28.83 5.99
N GLY A 237 0.14 -29.38 4.82
CA GLY A 237 -1.01 -30.26 4.68
C GLY A 237 -0.77 -31.48 5.59
N ALA A 238 -1.82 -31.89 6.28
CA ALA A 238 -1.88 -33.05 7.15
C ALA A 238 -1.15 -34.27 6.56
N GLY A 239 -0.11 -34.74 7.25
CA GLY A 239 0.48 -36.03 6.94
C GLY A 239 2.01 -36.10 6.93
N SER A 240 2.69 -35.90 8.05
CA SER A 240 3.96 -36.58 8.28
C SER A 240 4.15 -36.86 9.77
N ASN A 241 4.14 -38.14 10.11
CA ASN A 241 4.63 -38.70 11.36
C ASN A 241 6.10 -38.28 11.57
N ALA A 242 6.35 -37.24 12.35
CA ALA A 242 7.66 -36.96 12.90
C ALA A 242 7.68 -37.49 14.35
N GLY A 243 8.54 -38.45 14.59
CA GLY A 243 8.72 -39.09 15.89
C GLY A 243 9.21 -38.13 16.99
N PRO A 244 9.08 -38.50 18.27
CA PRO A 244 9.43 -37.66 19.41
C PRO A 244 10.95 -37.68 19.64
N GLY A 245 11.64 -36.62 19.17
CA GLY A 245 13.06 -36.50 19.44
C GLY A 245 13.70 -35.29 18.81
N GLY A 246 13.68 -34.15 19.50
CA GLY A 246 14.46 -32.98 19.10
C GLY A 246 13.80 -31.65 19.43
N ALA A 247 13.44 -31.42 20.70
CA ALA A 247 13.03 -30.11 21.18
C ALA A 247 14.26 -29.18 21.25
N GLY A 248 14.62 -28.57 20.14
CA GLY A 248 15.42 -27.34 20.13
C GLY A 248 14.57 -26.23 20.67
N SER A 249 14.94 -25.62 21.80
CA SER A 249 14.25 -24.54 22.50
C SER A 249 14.31 -23.19 21.74
N GLY A 250 13.94 -23.16 20.48
CA GLY A 250 13.69 -21.93 19.73
C GLY A 250 12.21 -21.61 19.85
N GLY A 251 11.86 -20.65 20.72
CA GLY A 251 10.46 -20.27 20.91
C GLY A 251 9.76 -19.91 19.60
N THR A 252 8.60 -20.47 19.39
CA THR A 252 7.76 -20.21 18.22
C THR A 252 7.13 -18.83 18.35
N GLY A 253 7.40 -17.91 17.42
CA GLY A 253 6.66 -16.64 17.29
C GLY A 253 5.31 -16.87 16.61
N ALA A 254 4.56 -15.80 16.44
CA ALA A 254 3.30 -15.80 15.69
C ALA A 254 3.21 -14.59 14.75
N VAL A 255 2.62 -14.79 13.58
CA VAL A 255 2.19 -13.73 12.68
C VAL A 255 0.67 -13.65 12.70
N LEU A 256 0.15 -12.44 12.83
CA LEU A 256 -1.26 -12.10 12.69
C LEU A 256 -1.46 -11.31 11.41
N VAL A 257 -2.37 -11.74 10.56
CA VAL A 257 -2.81 -11.04 9.36
C VAL A 257 -4.26 -10.61 9.56
N LEU A 258 -4.52 -9.33 9.29
CA LEU A 258 -5.84 -8.72 9.37
C LEU A 258 -6.26 -8.28 7.97
N HIS A 259 -7.41 -8.75 7.56
CA HIS A 259 -8.01 -8.37 6.26
C HIS A 259 -9.30 -7.60 6.50
N ASP A 260 -9.38 -6.36 6.01
CA ASP A 260 -10.60 -5.56 6.10
C ASP A 260 -11.60 -6.02 5.02
N ILE A 261 -12.73 -6.54 5.48
CA ILE A 261 -13.83 -7.01 4.63
C ILE A 261 -15.08 -6.14 4.77
N THR A 262 -14.94 -4.94 5.31
CA THR A 262 -16.05 -4.04 5.61
C THR A 262 -16.90 -3.77 4.36
N ASP A 263 -16.27 -3.37 3.27
CA ASP A 263 -16.97 -3.08 2.00
C ASP A 263 -17.61 -4.34 1.41
N LEU A 264 -16.92 -5.48 1.47
CA LEU A 264 -17.47 -6.76 1.02
C LEU A 264 -18.71 -7.16 1.81
N ARG A 265 -18.65 -7.03 3.14
CA ARG A 265 -19.78 -7.34 4.02
C ARG A 265 -20.93 -6.36 3.87
N ARG A 266 -20.59 -5.09 3.63
CA ARG A 266 -21.60 -4.06 3.34
C ARG A 266 -22.33 -4.38 2.04
N ALA A 267 -21.61 -4.70 0.97
CA ALA A 267 -22.21 -5.08 -0.31
C ALA A 267 -23.07 -6.34 -0.20
N ASP A 268 -22.59 -7.37 0.53
CA ASP A 268 -23.31 -8.63 0.75
C ASP A 268 -24.59 -8.43 1.60
N ARG A 269 -24.55 -7.53 2.59
CA ARG A 269 -25.73 -7.14 3.38
C ARG A 269 -26.75 -6.41 2.51
N ILE A 270 -26.31 -5.39 1.76
CA ILE A 270 -27.17 -4.64 0.83
C ILE A 270 -27.86 -5.60 -0.14
N ARG A 271 -27.11 -6.59 -0.70
CA ARG A 271 -27.67 -7.59 -1.61
C ARG A 271 -28.70 -8.48 -0.94
N ARG A 272 -28.44 -8.97 0.28
CA ARG A 272 -29.41 -9.79 1.03
C ARG A 272 -30.67 -9.01 1.39
N ASP A 273 -30.51 -7.78 1.88
CA ASP A 273 -31.63 -6.90 2.23
C ASP A 273 -32.47 -6.56 0.99
N PHE A 274 -31.80 -6.36 -0.17
CA PHE A 274 -32.48 -6.16 -1.45
C PHE A 274 -33.36 -7.35 -1.81
N VAL A 275 -32.84 -8.59 -1.81
CA VAL A 275 -33.61 -9.80 -2.13
C VAL A 275 -34.77 -10.01 -1.16
N ALA A 276 -34.55 -9.79 0.13
CA ALA A 276 -35.59 -9.89 1.15
C ALA A 276 -36.70 -8.86 0.91
N ASN A 277 -36.35 -7.61 0.66
CA ASN A 277 -37.29 -6.52 0.41
C ASN A 277 -38.08 -6.73 -0.88
N VAL A 278 -37.44 -7.17 -1.99
CA VAL A 278 -38.13 -7.55 -3.24
C VAL A 278 -39.17 -8.61 -2.96
N SER A 279 -38.81 -9.68 -2.23
CA SER A 279 -39.71 -10.78 -1.91
C SER A 279 -40.94 -10.29 -1.09
N HIS A 280 -40.71 -9.39 -0.15
CA HIS A 280 -41.79 -8.81 0.65
C HIS A 280 -42.70 -7.88 -0.17
N GLU A 281 -42.14 -6.98 -0.99
CA GLU A 281 -42.91 -6.02 -1.78
C GLU A 281 -43.68 -6.71 -2.93
N LEU A 282 -43.27 -7.88 -3.40
CA LEU A 282 -44.02 -8.72 -4.35
C LEU A 282 -45.09 -9.56 -3.68
N ARG A 283 -44.85 -10.11 -2.47
CA ARG A 283 -45.77 -10.99 -1.77
C ARG A 283 -47.03 -10.27 -1.36
N THR A 284 -46.96 -9.05 -0.85
CA THR A 284 -48.10 -8.28 -0.35
C THR A 284 -49.19 -8.06 -1.42
N PRO A 285 -48.90 -7.45 -2.60
CA PRO A 285 -49.91 -7.28 -3.65
C PRO A 285 -50.43 -8.60 -4.21
N LEU A 286 -49.55 -9.63 -4.34
CA LEU A 286 -49.95 -10.94 -4.80
C LEU A 286 -50.95 -11.63 -3.88
N THR A 287 -50.75 -11.52 -2.54
CA THR A 287 -51.70 -12.05 -1.54
C THR A 287 -53.02 -11.33 -1.63
N ALA A 288 -53.01 -9.98 -1.81
CA ALA A 288 -54.23 -9.20 -1.97
C ALA A 288 -54.99 -9.59 -3.25
N ILE A 289 -54.33 -9.68 -4.40
CA ILE A 289 -54.91 -10.12 -5.66
C ILE A 289 -55.57 -11.50 -5.47
N ARG A 290 -54.82 -12.48 -4.93
CA ARG A 290 -55.32 -13.80 -4.66
C ARG A 290 -56.58 -13.80 -3.80
N GLY A 291 -56.56 -13.08 -2.67
CA GLY A 291 -57.71 -13.01 -1.76
C GLY A 291 -58.98 -12.42 -2.41
N TYR A 292 -58.82 -11.36 -3.24
CA TYR A 292 -59.97 -10.79 -3.95
C TYR A 292 -60.45 -11.69 -5.08
N VAL A 293 -59.58 -12.44 -5.77
CA VAL A 293 -59.96 -13.46 -6.77
C VAL A 293 -60.70 -14.61 -6.07
N GLU A 294 -60.19 -15.15 -4.96
CA GLU A 294 -60.87 -16.18 -4.17
C GLU A 294 -62.29 -15.72 -3.74
N ALA A 295 -62.40 -14.45 -3.20
CA ALA A 295 -63.69 -13.91 -2.84
C ALA A 295 -64.69 -13.75 -4.00
N LEU A 296 -64.20 -13.47 -5.23
CA LEU A 296 -65.02 -13.41 -6.42
C LEU A 296 -65.47 -14.81 -6.92
N LEU A 297 -64.65 -15.85 -6.63
CA LEU A 297 -64.97 -17.23 -7.05
C LEU A 297 -65.89 -17.97 -6.07
N ASP A 298 -65.74 -17.74 -4.74
CA ASP A 298 -66.47 -18.44 -3.69
C ASP A 298 -67.94 -18.02 -3.61
N ALA A 299 -68.23 -16.72 -3.74
CA ALA A 299 -69.58 -16.18 -3.74
C ALA A 299 -69.62 -14.92 -4.60
N PRO A 300 -70.30 -14.88 -5.74
CA PRO A 300 -70.35 -13.69 -6.58
C PRO A 300 -71.01 -12.53 -5.83
N PRO A 301 -70.23 -11.50 -5.51
CA PRO A 301 -70.76 -10.35 -4.77
C PRO A 301 -71.67 -9.50 -5.65
N LYS A 302 -72.30 -8.50 -5.05
CA LYS A 302 -73.09 -7.52 -5.81
C LYS A 302 -72.25 -6.86 -6.90
N PRO A 303 -72.88 -6.40 -8.02
CA PRO A 303 -72.13 -5.79 -9.13
C PRO A 303 -71.18 -4.66 -8.71
N GLU A 304 -71.55 -3.83 -7.74
CA GLU A 304 -70.72 -2.74 -7.19
C GLU A 304 -69.50 -3.26 -6.42
N GLU A 305 -69.67 -4.32 -5.64
CA GLU A 305 -68.57 -4.98 -4.91
C GLU A 305 -67.63 -5.71 -5.89
N THR A 306 -68.18 -6.36 -6.90
CA THR A 306 -67.39 -6.97 -7.99
C THR A 306 -66.49 -5.96 -8.67
N ARG A 307 -67.07 -4.80 -9.04
CA ARG A 307 -66.34 -3.72 -9.66
C ARG A 307 -65.19 -3.22 -8.75
N ARG A 308 -65.49 -3.00 -7.47
CA ARG A 308 -64.50 -2.58 -6.49
C ARG A 308 -63.35 -3.57 -6.32
N PHE A 309 -63.66 -4.88 -6.30
CA PHE A 309 -62.63 -5.92 -6.20
C PHE A 309 -61.76 -5.96 -7.45
N LEU A 310 -62.35 -5.84 -8.63
CA LEU A 310 -61.58 -5.75 -9.89
C LEU A 310 -60.73 -4.50 -9.96
N GLU A 311 -61.20 -3.34 -9.46
CA GLU A 311 -60.39 -2.12 -9.39
C GLU A 311 -59.22 -2.28 -8.44
N ILE A 312 -59.37 -2.99 -7.30
CA ILE A 312 -58.30 -3.28 -6.37
C ILE A 312 -57.26 -4.23 -7.01
N ILE A 313 -57.74 -5.30 -7.70
CA ILE A 313 -56.85 -6.23 -8.44
C ILE A 313 -56.04 -5.48 -9.49
N ALA A 314 -56.71 -4.65 -10.31
CA ALA A 314 -56.03 -3.85 -11.35
C ALA A 314 -54.99 -2.93 -10.77
N ARG A 315 -55.28 -2.25 -9.65
CA ARG A 315 -54.32 -1.35 -8.96
C ARG A 315 -53.09 -2.11 -8.42
N HIS A 316 -53.27 -3.29 -7.81
CA HIS A 316 -52.17 -4.12 -7.34
C HIS A 316 -51.34 -4.69 -8.48
N SER A 317 -51.98 -5.09 -9.59
CA SER A 317 -51.31 -5.56 -10.80
C SER A 317 -50.41 -4.46 -11.41
N ALA A 318 -50.97 -3.25 -11.60
CA ALA A 318 -50.20 -2.10 -12.12
C ALA A 318 -49.06 -1.70 -11.18
N ARG A 319 -49.22 -1.86 -9.85
CA ARG A 319 -48.12 -1.64 -8.88
C ARG A 319 -47.02 -2.69 -9.06
N MET A 320 -47.36 -3.98 -9.24
CA MET A 320 -46.39 -5.04 -9.49
C MET A 320 -45.61 -4.82 -10.78
N GLU A 321 -46.29 -4.41 -11.83
CA GLU A 321 -45.65 -4.09 -13.13
C GLU A 321 -44.61 -2.97 -12.96
N ARG A 322 -44.97 -1.88 -12.28
CA ARG A 322 -44.02 -0.79 -11.98
C ARG A 322 -42.84 -1.27 -11.14
N LEU A 323 -43.09 -2.09 -10.10
CA LEU A 323 -42.02 -2.63 -9.28
C LEU A 323 -41.04 -3.49 -10.10
N VAL A 324 -41.54 -4.37 -10.97
CA VAL A 324 -40.71 -5.21 -11.85
C VAL A 324 -39.90 -4.33 -12.82
N LYS A 325 -40.53 -3.31 -13.43
CA LYS A 325 -39.86 -2.36 -14.32
C LYS A 325 -38.71 -1.60 -13.59
N ASP A 326 -38.98 -1.10 -12.38
CA ASP A 326 -37.99 -0.41 -11.56
C ASP A 326 -36.81 -1.33 -11.19
N LEU A 327 -37.11 -2.60 -10.83
CA LEU A 327 -36.09 -3.60 -10.50
C LEU A 327 -35.19 -3.95 -11.70
N LEU A 328 -35.77 -4.18 -12.87
CA LEU A 328 -35.03 -4.46 -14.08
C LEU A 328 -34.14 -3.28 -14.49
N ARG A 329 -34.66 -2.06 -14.34
CA ARG A 329 -33.88 -0.85 -14.58
C ARG A 329 -32.71 -0.72 -13.62
N LEU A 330 -32.96 -0.90 -12.33
CA LEU A 330 -31.91 -0.84 -11.30
C LEU A 330 -30.83 -1.90 -11.55
N ALA A 331 -31.23 -3.13 -11.95
CA ALA A 331 -30.28 -4.19 -12.30
C ALA A 331 -29.37 -3.84 -13.48
N ARG A 332 -29.91 -3.15 -14.51
CA ARG A 332 -29.11 -2.67 -15.66
C ARG A 332 -28.15 -1.55 -15.26
N LEU A 333 -28.60 -0.62 -14.43
CA LEU A 333 -27.78 0.45 -13.86
C LEU A 333 -26.63 -0.11 -13.04
N ASP A 334 -26.90 -1.06 -12.13
CA ASP A 334 -25.87 -1.74 -11.31
C ASP A 334 -24.84 -2.51 -12.14
N ALA A 335 -25.26 -3.09 -13.25
CA ALA A 335 -24.38 -3.81 -14.16
C ALA A 335 -23.53 -2.88 -15.06
N GLY A 336 -23.69 -1.56 -14.96
CA GLY A 336 -23.00 -0.60 -15.83
C GLY A 336 -23.37 -0.74 -17.31
N GLN A 337 -24.53 -1.33 -17.60
CA GLN A 337 -24.97 -1.60 -18.98
C GLN A 337 -25.68 -0.41 -19.64
N GLU A 338 -25.94 0.65 -18.89
CA GLU A 338 -26.55 1.87 -19.43
C GLU A 338 -25.46 2.89 -19.82
N ALA A 339 -25.22 3.03 -21.12
CA ALA A 339 -24.40 4.11 -21.66
C ALA A 339 -25.15 5.45 -21.59
N LEU A 340 -24.43 6.55 -21.38
CA LEU A 340 -24.97 7.91 -21.47
C LEU A 340 -24.90 8.42 -22.90
N GLU A 341 -26.04 8.85 -23.43
CA GLU A 341 -26.13 9.61 -24.68
C GLU A 341 -26.19 11.12 -24.35
N THR A 342 -25.04 11.71 -24.06
CA THR A 342 -24.98 13.10 -23.61
C THR A 342 -25.21 14.10 -24.72
N ALA A 343 -26.15 15.02 -24.50
CA ALA A 343 -26.45 16.13 -25.37
C ALA A 343 -26.72 17.42 -24.55
N PRO A 344 -26.58 18.61 -25.12
CA PRO A 344 -27.09 19.85 -24.51
C PRO A 344 -28.61 19.76 -24.39
N CYS A 345 -29.16 19.90 -23.19
CA CYS A 345 -30.57 19.84 -22.90
C CYS A 345 -31.05 21.21 -22.41
N ALA A 346 -32.08 21.76 -23.03
CA ALA A 346 -32.76 22.95 -22.50
C ALA A 346 -33.54 22.53 -21.24
N VAL A 347 -33.25 23.19 -20.13
CA VAL A 347 -33.90 22.85 -18.81
C VAL A 347 -35.39 23.13 -18.89
N GLU A 348 -35.79 24.18 -19.57
CA GLU A 348 -37.22 24.53 -19.75
C GLU A 348 -37.98 23.45 -20.51
N ALA A 349 -37.37 22.85 -21.55
CA ALA A 349 -37.95 21.73 -22.29
C ALA A 349 -38.04 20.45 -21.43
N LEU A 350 -37.04 20.15 -20.59
CA LEU A 350 -37.08 19.04 -19.66
C LEU A 350 -38.21 19.20 -18.64
N PHE A 351 -38.35 20.37 -18.03
CA PHE A 351 -39.42 20.65 -17.08
C PHE A 351 -40.80 20.58 -17.74
N ALA A 352 -40.96 21.19 -18.92
CA ALA A 352 -42.21 21.13 -19.66
C ALA A 352 -42.63 19.71 -20.03
N GLY A 353 -41.67 18.86 -20.47
CA GLY A 353 -41.91 17.47 -20.78
C GLY A 353 -42.38 16.68 -19.55
N VAL A 354 -41.71 16.85 -18.41
CA VAL A 354 -42.09 16.18 -17.14
C VAL A 354 -43.46 16.62 -16.67
N ILE A 355 -43.79 17.90 -16.76
CA ILE A 355 -45.10 18.43 -16.38
C ILE A 355 -46.19 17.86 -17.29
N ALA A 356 -45.94 17.81 -18.61
CA ALA A 356 -46.88 17.23 -19.58
C ALA A 356 -47.21 15.77 -19.27
N ASP A 357 -46.18 14.95 -18.93
CA ASP A 357 -46.39 13.55 -18.56
C ASP A 357 -47.19 13.35 -17.26
N LEU A 358 -47.06 14.29 -16.31
CA LEU A 358 -47.70 14.20 -15.00
C LEU A 358 -48.96 15.06 -14.87
N THR A 359 -49.39 15.76 -15.93
CA THR A 359 -50.58 16.61 -15.95
C THR A 359 -51.82 15.90 -15.38
N PRO A 360 -52.17 14.63 -15.76
CA PRO A 360 -53.34 13.97 -15.20
C PRO A 360 -53.26 13.76 -13.68
N THR A 361 -52.05 13.53 -13.16
CA THR A 361 -51.84 13.34 -11.71
C THR A 361 -51.93 14.68 -10.97
N ILE A 362 -51.33 15.74 -11.50
CA ILE A 362 -51.27 17.05 -10.94
C ILE A 362 -52.68 17.69 -10.92
N GLU A 363 -53.40 17.64 -12.04
CA GLU A 363 -54.77 18.15 -12.15
C GLU A 363 -55.77 17.36 -11.29
N GLY A 364 -55.63 16.04 -11.26
CA GLY A 364 -56.47 15.17 -10.42
C GLY A 364 -56.37 15.50 -8.92
N ARG A 365 -55.27 16.16 -8.50
CA ARG A 365 -55.03 16.63 -7.14
C ARG A 365 -55.21 18.16 -7.00
N ALA A 366 -55.62 18.83 -8.09
CA ALA A 366 -55.76 20.29 -8.14
C ALA A 366 -54.48 21.05 -7.72
N GLN A 367 -53.29 20.46 -7.98
CA GLN A 367 -51.99 21.05 -7.62
C GLN A 367 -51.52 22.01 -8.72
N GLN A 368 -50.67 22.95 -8.34
CA GLN A 368 -50.07 23.94 -9.26
C GLN A 368 -48.57 23.75 -9.35
N VAL A 369 -48.01 23.92 -10.55
CA VAL A 369 -46.56 23.78 -10.76
C VAL A 369 -45.98 25.13 -11.16
N ASP A 370 -45.07 25.66 -10.36
CA ASP A 370 -44.38 26.90 -10.58
C ASP A 370 -42.99 26.59 -11.16
N VAL A 371 -42.67 27.16 -12.33
CA VAL A 371 -41.37 26.94 -12.99
C VAL A 371 -40.54 28.21 -13.00
N THR A 372 -39.27 28.13 -12.57
CA THR A 372 -38.33 29.25 -12.59
C THR A 372 -36.99 28.79 -13.15
N VAL A 373 -36.63 29.25 -14.31
CA VAL A 373 -35.35 28.93 -14.96
C VAL A 373 -34.45 30.15 -14.98
N SER A 374 -33.29 30.09 -14.34
CA SER A 374 -32.30 31.15 -14.41
C SER A 374 -31.65 31.15 -15.80
N PRO A 375 -31.44 32.31 -16.43
CA PRO A 375 -30.79 32.42 -17.74
C PRO A 375 -29.41 31.72 -17.79
N ASP A 376 -28.62 31.83 -16.71
CA ASP A 376 -27.28 31.23 -16.61
C ASP A 376 -27.32 29.72 -16.33
N ALA A 377 -28.50 29.15 -16.10
CA ALA A 377 -28.77 27.73 -15.83
C ALA A 377 -29.88 27.19 -16.75
N SER A 378 -30.03 27.75 -17.95
CA SER A 378 -31.03 27.35 -18.93
C SER A 378 -30.68 26.09 -19.72
N THR A 379 -29.41 25.63 -19.66
CA THR A 379 -28.94 24.47 -20.40
C THR A 379 -28.07 23.61 -19.52
N VAL A 380 -28.29 22.28 -19.54
CA VAL A 380 -27.48 21.27 -18.91
C VAL A 380 -26.94 20.30 -19.96
N VAL A 381 -25.78 19.68 -19.70
CA VAL A 381 -25.25 18.63 -20.57
C VAL A 381 -25.51 17.27 -19.91
N GLY A 382 -26.26 16.40 -20.59
CA GLY A 382 -26.64 15.11 -20.06
C GLY A 382 -27.46 14.31 -21.07
N ASP A 383 -27.92 13.13 -20.64
CA ASP A 383 -28.84 12.29 -21.42
C ASP A 383 -30.27 12.78 -21.17
N PRO A 384 -30.95 13.31 -22.21
CA PRO A 384 -32.28 13.92 -22.04
C PRO A 384 -33.31 12.96 -21.47
N ALA A 385 -33.30 11.68 -21.88
CA ALA A 385 -34.26 10.69 -21.45
C ALA A 385 -34.04 10.32 -19.96
N LYS A 386 -32.78 10.17 -19.56
CA LYS A 386 -32.43 9.82 -18.17
C LYS A 386 -32.65 10.99 -17.22
N LEU A 387 -32.35 12.22 -17.63
CA LEU A 387 -32.64 13.43 -16.84
C LEU A 387 -34.15 13.66 -16.70
N HIS A 388 -34.89 13.45 -17.79
CA HIS A 388 -36.35 13.50 -17.77
C HIS A 388 -36.92 12.48 -16.77
N ASP A 389 -36.44 11.23 -16.80
CA ASP A 389 -36.89 10.19 -15.87
C ASP A 389 -36.55 10.50 -14.42
N ALA A 390 -35.36 11.05 -14.14
CA ALA A 390 -34.99 11.47 -12.79
C ALA A 390 -35.91 12.59 -12.28
N LEU A 391 -36.13 13.62 -13.09
CA LEU A 391 -37.02 14.71 -12.74
C LEU A 391 -38.48 14.25 -12.60
N ARG A 392 -38.96 13.37 -13.46
CA ARG A 392 -40.29 12.79 -13.37
C ARG A 392 -40.50 12.07 -12.04
N ASN A 393 -39.53 11.25 -11.59
CA ASN A 393 -39.59 10.59 -10.29
C ASN A 393 -39.67 11.57 -9.14
N LEU A 394 -38.90 12.68 -9.20
CA LEU A 394 -38.93 13.71 -8.14
C LEU A 394 -40.25 14.46 -8.14
N VAL A 395 -40.79 14.85 -9.32
CA VAL A 395 -42.07 15.57 -9.41
C VAL A 395 -43.24 14.67 -9.04
N GLU A 396 -43.22 13.38 -9.41
CA GLU A 396 -44.22 12.39 -8.97
C GLU A 396 -44.21 12.22 -7.44
N ASN A 397 -43.04 12.17 -6.84
CA ASN A 397 -42.92 12.16 -5.37
C ASN A 397 -43.45 13.47 -4.76
N ALA A 398 -43.05 14.60 -5.28
CA ALA A 398 -43.54 15.90 -4.80
C ALA A 398 -45.09 15.99 -4.83
N SER A 399 -45.72 15.51 -5.91
CA SER A 399 -47.16 15.43 -6.04
C SER A 399 -47.80 14.48 -5.00
N ASN A 400 -47.23 13.28 -4.84
CA ASN A 400 -47.78 12.25 -3.95
C ASN A 400 -47.71 12.63 -2.48
N TYR A 401 -46.64 13.31 -2.04
CA TYR A 401 -46.43 13.68 -0.64
C TYR A 401 -46.97 15.06 -0.27
N SER A 402 -47.25 15.92 -1.24
CA SER A 402 -47.92 17.22 -0.99
C SER A 402 -49.41 17.07 -0.80
N PRO A 403 -50.05 17.97 -0.06
CA PRO A 403 -51.50 18.04 0.01
C PRO A 403 -52.12 18.33 -1.35
N GLU A 404 -53.45 18.08 -1.47
CA GLU A 404 -54.23 18.60 -2.61
C GLU A 404 -54.23 20.12 -2.60
N ARG A 405 -54.32 20.72 -3.79
CA ARG A 405 -54.32 22.20 -3.98
C ARG A 405 -53.03 22.88 -3.53
N SER A 406 -51.94 22.15 -3.43
CA SER A 406 -50.62 22.68 -3.07
C SER A 406 -49.77 23.07 -4.28
N HIS A 407 -48.63 23.69 -4.01
CA HIS A 407 -47.67 24.10 -5.02
C HIS A 407 -46.44 23.17 -5.06
N ILE A 408 -46.04 22.82 -6.27
CA ILE A 408 -44.77 22.16 -6.56
C ILE A 408 -43.90 23.15 -7.30
N ARG A 409 -42.69 23.41 -6.87
CA ARG A 409 -41.78 24.37 -7.54
C ARG A 409 -40.63 23.65 -8.18
N LEU A 410 -40.43 23.92 -9.49
CA LEU A 410 -39.28 23.51 -10.27
C LEU A 410 -38.41 24.72 -10.50
N SER A 411 -37.11 24.61 -10.23
CA SER A 411 -36.20 25.73 -10.48
C SER A 411 -34.84 25.25 -10.97
N SER A 412 -34.17 26.09 -11.75
CA SER A 412 -32.76 25.91 -12.10
C SER A 412 -31.97 27.16 -11.72
N GLN A 413 -30.78 26.92 -11.17
CA GLN A 413 -29.87 27.94 -10.72
C GLN A 413 -28.43 27.58 -11.13
N PRO A 414 -27.57 28.58 -11.40
CA PRO A 414 -26.16 28.32 -11.61
C PRO A 414 -25.54 27.79 -10.29
N ASP A 415 -24.69 26.80 -10.41
CA ASP A 415 -23.90 26.27 -9.30
C ASP A 415 -22.41 26.52 -9.61
N ARG A 416 -21.52 26.37 -8.59
CA ARG A 416 -20.08 26.70 -8.68
C ARG A 416 -19.41 26.08 -9.91
N ASP A 417 -19.72 24.80 -10.19
CA ASP A 417 -19.11 24.02 -11.28
C ASP A 417 -20.14 23.50 -12.29
N GLY A 418 -21.39 23.99 -12.27
CA GLY A 418 -22.44 23.43 -13.11
C GLY A 418 -23.80 24.11 -12.97
N VAL A 419 -24.83 23.28 -12.97
CA VAL A 419 -26.22 23.69 -12.84
C VAL A 419 -26.89 22.90 -11.72
N ARG A 420 -27.63 23.58 -10.88
CA ARG A 420 -28.48 23.01 -9.86
C ARG A 420 -29.94 23.02 -10.32
N LEU A 421 -30.54 21.83 -10.42
CA LEU A 421 -31.96 21.66 -10.67
C LEU A 421 -32.66 21.33 -9.33
N GLN A 422 -33.77 21.96 -9.03
CA GLN A 422 -34.48 21.75 -7.78
C GLN A 422 -35.94 21.42 -8.01
N VAL A 423 -36.44 20.47 -7.23
CA VAL A 423 -37.86 20.14 -7.10
C VAL A 423 -38.25 20.33 -5.64
N ALA A 424 -39.10 21.31 -5.38
CA ALA A 424 -39.56 21.61 -4.02
C ALA A 424 -41.05 21.30 -3.88
N ASP A 425 -41.39 20.59 -2.83
CA ASP A 425 -42.74 20.18 -2.49
C ASP A 425 -43.33 21.00 -1.30
N SER A 426 -44.62 20.81 -1.03
CA SER A 426 -45.34 21.39 0.10
C SER A 426 -45.79 20.33 1.11
N GLY A 427 -45.06 19.21 1.15
CA GLY A 427 -45.35 18.09 2.02
C GLY A 427 -44.89 18.27 3.47
N PRO A 428 -44.85 17.20 4.26
CA PRO A 428 -44.44 17.25 5.67
C PRO A 428 -42.93 17.44 5.87
N GLY A 429 -42.12 17.39 4.80
CA GLY A 429 -40.69 17.35 4.89
C GLY A 429 -40.13 15.98 5.27
N ILE A 430 -38.82 15.89 5.45
CA ILE A 430 -38.10 14.66 5.76
C ILE A 430 -37.32 14.86 7.08
N PRO A 431 -37.50 13.97 8.08
CA PRO A 431 -36.71 14.02 9.31
C PRO A 431 -35.21 14.00 9.03
N GLU A 432 -34.42 14.73 9.81
CA GLU A 432 -32.99 14.85 9.62
C GLU A 432 -32.26 13.50 9.60
N SER A 433 -32.69 12.58 10.49
CA SER A 433 -32.16 11.20 10.55
C SER A 433 -32.40 10.39 9.27
N ASP A 434 -33.33 10.79 8.43
CA ASP A 434 -33.80 10.04 7.27
C ASP A 434 -33.30 10.62 5.96
N ARG A 435 -32.78 11.87 5.95
CA ARG A 435 -32.36 12.57 4.73
C ARG A 435 -31.33 11.81 3.90
N GLN A 436 -30.34 11.18 4.53
CA GLN A 436 -29.36 10.37 3.82
C GLN A 436 -29.95 9.04 3.36
N ARG A 437 -30.94 8.52 4.10
CA ARG A 437 -31.50 7.19 3.88
C ARG A 437 -32.61 7.15 2.84
N VAL A 438 -33.25 8.28 2.52
CA VAL A 438 -34.34 8.30 1.53
C VAL A 438 -33.91 7.87 0.14
N PHE A 439 -32.61 7.89 -0.15
CA PHE A 439 -32.01 7.37 -1.39
C PHE A 439 -31.64 5.88 -1.34
N GLU A 440 -31.79 5.23 -0.16
CA GLU A 440 -31.60 3.78 -0.04
C GLU A 440 -32.74 3.04 -0.73
N ARG A 441 -32.46 1.86 -1.28
CA ARG A 441 -33.45 1.01 -1.95
C ARG A 441 -34.51 0.53 -0.98
N PHE A 442 -35.79 0.65 -1.35
CA PHE A 442 -36.96 0.30 -0.54
C PHE A 442 -37.13 1.10 0.74
N TYR A 443 -36.30 2.14 0.97
CA TYR A 443 -36.44 2.98 2.14
C TYR A 443 -37.68 3.87 2.03
N ARG A 444 -38.34 4.06 3.16
CA ARG A 444 -39.55 4.92 3.31
C ARG A 444 -39.60 5.45 4.72
N VAL A 445 -39.80 6.74 4.86
CA VAL A 445 -39.96 7.43 6.16
C VAL A 445 -41.20 6.92 6.86
N ASP A 446 -42.35 6.80 6.18
CA ASP A 446 -43.63 6.29 6.70
C ASP A 446 -44.13 5.11 5.84
N LYS A 447 -44.01 3.88 6.38
CA LYS A 447 -44.46 2.66 5.72
C LYS A 447 -45.98 2.54 5.54
N ALA A 448 -46.77 3.21 6.42
CA ALA A 448 -48.24 3.09 6.38
C ALA A 448 -48.80 3.99 5.26
N ARG A 449 -48.46 5.26 5.23
CA ARG A 449 -48.94 6.25 4.27
C ARG A 449 -48.46 5.96 2.84
N ALA A 450 -47.25 5.43 2.72
CA ALA A 450 -46.65 5.08 1.41
C ALA A 450 -47.28 3.82 0.76
N ARG A 451 -48.06 2.98 1.51
CA ARG A 451 -48.81 1.87 0.91
C ARG A 451 -50.03 2.37 0.17
N GLU A 452 -50.65 3.43 0.61
CA GLU A 452 -51.84 4.03 -0.02
C GLU A 452 -51.47 4.78 -1.30
N SER A 453 -50.31 5.46 -1.34
CA SER A 453 -49.82 6.19 -2.52
C SER A 453 -49.13 5.33 -3.57
N GLY A 454 -48.97 4.02 -3.34
CA GLY A 454 -48.49 3.04 -4.35
C GLY A 454 -47.02 3.12 -4.70
N GLY A 455 -46.24 3.86 -3.94
CA GLY A 455 -44.77 3.99 -4.19
C GLY A 455 -44.02 2.66 -4.01
N THR A 456 -42.99 2.41 -4.80
CA THR A 456 -42.11 1.22 -4.75
C THR A 456 -40.97 1.34 -3.74
N GLY A 457 -40.60 2.58 -3.37
CA GLY A 457 -39.39 2.87 -2.61
C GLY A 457 -38.09 2.72 -3.41
N LEU A 458 -38.17 2.58 -4.73
CA LEU A 458 -37.05 2.48 -5.65
C LEU A 458 -36.80 3.79 -6.42
N GLY A 459 -37.80 4.64 -6.57
CA GLY A 459 -37.72 5.86 -7.39
C GLY A 459 -36.53 6.77 -7.03
N LEU A 460 -36.35 7.10 -5.74
CA LEU A 460 -35.25 7.96 -5.31
C LEU A 460 -33.87 7.29 -5.46
N SER A 461 -33.77 5.98 -5.28
CA SER A 461 -32.52 5.25 -5.53
C SER A 461 -32.18 5.21 -7.03
N ILE A 462 -33.18 5.16 -7.90
CA ILE A 462 -32.99 5.28 -9.36
C ILE A 462 -32.53 6.69 -9.70
N VAL A 463 -33.17 7.74 -9.13
CA VAL A 463 -32.73 9.14 -9.32
C VAL A 463 -31.28 9.30 -8.95
N LYS A 464 -30.88 8.84 -7.77
CA LYS A 464 -29.49 8.93 -7.30
C LYS A 464 -28.53 8.29 -8.32
N HIS A 465 -28.83 7.08 -8.74
CA HIS A 465 -27.97 6.34 -9.69
C HIS A 465 -27.87 7.02 -11.06
N LEU A 466 -29.00 7.54 -11.58
CA LEU A 466 -29.02 8.28 -12.83
C LEU A 466 -28.17 9.58 -12.76
N ILE A 467 -28.24 10.28 -11.65
CA ILE A 467 -27.48 11.50 -11.44
C ILE A 467 -25.97 11.19 -11.25
N GLU A 468 -25.64 10.16 -10.47
CA GLU A 468 -24.27 9.67 -10.32
C GLU A 468 -23.66 9.25 -11.68
N LEU A 469 -24.44 8.62 -12.55
CA LEU A 469 -24.02 8.28 -13.92
C LEU A 469 -23.64 9.53 -14.74
N HIS A 470 -24.30 10.66 -14.49
CA HIS A 470 -23.96 11.97 -15.10
C HIS A 470 -22.77 12.68 -14.44
N GLY A 471 -22.14 12.07 -13.40
CA GLY A 471 -21.10 12.69 -12.59
C GLY A 471 -21.63 13.77 -11.64
N GLY A 472 -22.94 13.78 -11.42
CA GLY A 472 -23.63 14.72 -10.54
C GLY A 472 -23.90 14.15 -9.14
N GLU A 473 -24.56 14.96 -8.31
CA GLU A 473 -24.96 14.61 -6.95
C GLU A 473 -26.42 15.02 -6.71
N VAL A 474 -27.12 14.25 -5.87
CA VAL A 474 -28.49 14.56 -5.45
C VAL A 474 -28.56 14.67 -3.94
N GLU A 475 -29.17 15.74 -3.46
CA GLU A 475 -29.34 16.04 -2.04
C GLU A 475 -30.81 16.36 -1.73
N VAL A 476 -31.17 16.27 -0.46
CA VAL A 476 -32.49 16.68 0.03
C VAL A 476 -32.39 17.47 1.32
N ASP A 477 -33.13 18.55 1.36
CA ASP A 477 -33.30 19.40 2.53
C ASP A 477 -34.79 19.72 2.78
N ASN A 478 -35.08 20.26 3.95
CA ASN A 478 -36.41 20.80 4.25
C ASN A 478 -36.44 22.30 4.01
N ARG A 479 -37.57 22.76 3.50
CA ARG A 479 -37.85 24.19 3.36
C ARG A 479 -38.21 24.81 4.69
N PRO A 480 -37.81 26.04 4.98
CA PRO A 480 -38.22 26.75 6.20
C PRO A 480 -39.74 26.88 6.33
N GLU A 481 -40.45 26.96 5.20
CA GLU A 481 -41.91 27.12 5.11
C GLU A 481 -42.66 25.79 5.19
N GLY A 482 -41.95 24.67 5.30
CA GLY A 482 -42.49 23.31 5.25
C GLY A 482 -42.30 22.67 3.87
N GLY A 483 -42.25 21.34 3.83
CA GLY A 483 -41.96 20.55 2.62
C GLY A 483 -40.50 20.24 2.44
N ALA A 484 -40.19 19.37 1.48
CA ALA A 484 -38.83 19.00 1.11
C ALA A 484 -38.42 19.70 -0.18
N VAL A 485 -37.09 19.86 -0.36
CA VAL A 485 -36.46 20.31 -1.61
C VAL A 485 -35.39 19.30 -2.01
N PHE A 486 -35.57 18.67 -3.15
CA PHE A 486 -34.57 17.82 -3.79
C PHE A 486 -33.75 18.65 -4.74
N SER A 487 -32.44 18.65 -4.58
CA SER A 487 -31.48 19.37 -5.38
C SER A 487 -30.62 18.40 -6.18
N ILE A 488 -30.58 18.53 -7.49
CA ILE A 488 -29.72 17.80 -8.41
C ILE A 488 -28.59 18.74 -8.83
N HIS A 489 -27.36 18.38 -8.56
CA HIS A 489 -26.16 19.09 -9.00
C HIS A 489 -25.57 18.39 -10.22
N LEU A 490 -25.52 19.05 -11.35
CA LEU A 490 -24.95 18.52 -12.59
C LEU A 490 -23.71 19.32 -13.01
N PRO A 491 -22.57 18.68 -13.27
CA PRO A 491 -21.37 19.36 -13.74
C PRO A 491 -21.57 19.91 -15.16
N ARG A 492 -20.78 20.92 -15.57
CA ARG A 492 -20.84 21.50 -16.92
C ARG A 492 -20.49 20.49 -18.02
N ARG A 493 -19.71 19.45 -17.69
CA ARG A 493 -19.40 18.32 -18.57
C ARG A 493 -19.59 17.02 -17.81
N PRO A 494 -20.33 16.04 -18.35
CA PRO A 494 -20.44 14.72 -17.76
C PRO A 494 -19.06 14.07 -17.69
N GLY A 495 -18.73 13.50 -16.53
CA GLY A 495 -17.44 12.84 -16.28
C GLY A 495 -16.38 13.69 -15.59
N ASP A 496 -16.58 15.00 -15.41
CA ASP A 496 -15.75 15.77 -14.47
C ASP A 496 -16.24 15.46 -13.05
N PRO A 497 -15.42 14.85 -12.17
CA PRO A 497 -15.84 14.55 -10.80
C PRO A 497 -16.16 15.85 -10.07
N ALA A 498 -17.33 15.93 -9.46
CA ALA A 498 -17.69 17.04 -8.59
C ALA A 498 -16.59 17.23 -7.54
N ARG A 499 -15.90 18.37 -7.55
CA ARG A 499 -14.83 18.72 -6.61
C ARG A 499 -15.41 19.04 -5.23
N GLY A 500 -16.15 18.11 -4.62
CA GLY A 500 -16.86 18.31 -3.36
C GLY A 500 -16.63 17.27 -2.28
N SER A 501 -15.92 16.17 -2.57
CA SER A 501 -15.69 15.11 -1.58
C SER A 501 -14.23 15.04 -1.09
N ARG A 502 -13.67 16.19 -0.66
CA ARG A 502 -12.44 16.24 0.11
C ARG A 502 -12.60 17.28 1.20
N ALA A 503 -13.22 16.90 2.33
CA ALA A 503 -12.94 17.42 3.68
C ALA A 503 -13.95 16.85 4.65
N SER A 504 -13.57 15.84 5.40
CA SER A 504 -13.67 15.78 6.88
C SER A 504 -13.24 14.40 7.36
#